data_dedd3ebf1d79be109034dd4f5969927f
#
_entry.id   dedd3ebf1d79be109034dd4f5969927f
#
_cell.length_a   1.000
_cell.length_b   1.000
_cell.length_c   1.000
_cell.angle_alpha   90.00
_cell.angle_beta   90.00
_cell.angle_gamma   90.00
#
_symmetry.space_group_name_H-M   'P 1'
#
loop_
_entity.id
_entity.type
_entity.pdbx_description
1 polymer ?
#
loop_
_entity_poly.entity_id
_entity_poly.type
_entity_poly.pdbx_seq_one_letter_code
_entity_poly.pdbx_strand_id
1 'polypeptide(L)'
;MTRTLILFLTILLAASVAAWAADNPVVGQWDVVGTDDAGQTANWTLIVKDDGGKLGGTLSGDMGEFALVDAKLDGNTFTFKVVVNEATYTTEATIDGNKFDGKYKGPEAAGTLKGTKKT
;
A
#
# COMPACT_ATOMS: atom_id res chain seq x y z
N MET A 1 2.88 -44.04 -20.06
CA MET A 1 4.15 -43.34 -19.95
C MET A 1 4.04 -41.89 -20.19
N THR A 2 3.71 -41.52 -21.36
CA THR A 2 3.63 -40.09 -21.69
C THR A 2 2.58 -39.35 -20.90
N ARG A 3 1.54 -39.98 -20.54
CA ARG A 3 0.45 -39.33 -19.82
C ARG A 3 0.86 -38.87 -18.44
N THR A 4 1.76 -39.53 -17.82
CA THR A 4 2.26 -39.16 -16.53
C THR A 4 2.93 -37.79 -16.57
N LEU A 5 3.57 -37.52 -17.65
CA LEU A 5 4.26 -36.27 -17.84
C LEU A 5 3.33 -35.09 -17.87
N ILE A 6 2.23 -35.25 -18.54
CA ILE A 6 1.25 -34.21 -18.71
C ILE A 6 0.63 -33.83 -17.36
N LEU A 7 0.33 -34.82 -16.58
CA LEU A 7 -0.23 -34.61 -15.28
C LEU A 7 0.67 -33.80 -14.39
N PHE A 8 1.92 -34.12 -14.45
CA PHE A 8 2.93 -33.46 -13.69
C PHE A 8 3.00 -31.96 -13.98
N LEU A 9 2.89 -31.62 -15.23
CA LEU A 9 2.93 -30.22 -15.64
C LEU A 9 1.77 -29.41 -15.09
N THR A 10 0.63 -30.01 -15.02
CA THR A 10 -0.55 -29.33 -14.52
C THR A 10 -0.43 -28.93 -13.06
N ILE A 11 0.15 -29.79 -12.27
CA ILE A 11 0.36 -29.54 -10.86
C ILE A 11 1.28 -28.36 -10.63
N LEU A 12 2.31 -28.30 -11.42
CA LEU A 12 3.28 -27.23 -11.31
C LEU A 12 2.65 -25.87 -11.53
N LEU A 13 1.79 -25.79 -12.48
CA LEU A 13 1.13 -24.55 -12.80
C LEU A 13 0.25 -24.05 -11.67
N ALA A 14 -0.45 -24.93 -11.05
CA ALA A 14 -1.33 -24.56 -9.95
C ALA A 14 -0.56 -24.00 -8.77
N ALA A 15 0.58 -24.55 -8.49
CA ALA A 15 1.40 -24.10 -7.40
C ALA A 15 1.92 -22.69 -7.63
N SER A 16 2.26 -22.37 -8.85
CA SER A 16 2.76 -21.04 -9.18
C SER A 16 1.73 -19.97 -8.94
N VAL A 17 0.50 -20.24 -9.32
CA VAL A 17 -0.56 -19.27 -9.16
C VAL A 17 -0.83 -18.97 -7.69
N ALA A 18 -0.83 -19.98 -6.88
CA ALA A 18 -1.09 -19.82 -5.46
C ALA A 18 -0.03 -18.96 -4.79
N ALA A 19 1.22 -19.11 -5.19
CA ALA A 19 2.29 -18.34 -4.58
C ALA A 19 2.18 -16.84 -4.85
N TRP A 20 1.66 -16.50 -5.98
CA TRP A 20 1.58 -15.08 -6.35
C TRP A 20 0.55 -14.30 -5.56
N ALA A 21 -0.55 -14.94 -5.22
CA ALA A 21 -1.64 -14.26 -4.54
C ALA A 21 -1.23 -13.69 -3.19
N ALA A 22 -0.15 -14.21 -2.61
CA ALA A 22 0.24 -13.87 -1.27
C ALA A 22 1.30 -12.77 -1.17
N ASP A 23 1.85 -12.33 -2.31
CA ASP A 23 3.12 -11.61 -2.26
C ASP A 23 3.10 -10.14 -2.61
N ASN A 24 1.99 -9.46 -2.44
CA ASN A 24 2.04 -8.01 -2.62
C ASN A 24 2.58 -7.35 -1.35
N PRO A 25 3.77 -6.75 -1.41
CA PRO A 25 4.44 -6.27 -0.20
C PRO A 25 3.73 -5.11 0.49
N VAL A 26 2.87 -4.40 -0.23
CA VAL A 26 2.21 -3.24 0.37
C VAL A 26 0.87 -3.61 1.00
N VAL A 27 0.31 -4.76 0.69
CA VAL A 27 -0.98 -5.18 1.24
C VAL A 27 -0.85 -5.50 2.72
N GLY A 28 -1.74 -4.92 3.52
CA GLY A 28 -1.76 -5.13 4.97
C GLY A 28 -2.06 -3.86 5.71
N GLN A 29 -1.77 -3.87 6.99
CA GLN A 29 -1.97 -2.71 7.85
C GLN A 29 -0.63 -2.10 8.24
N TRP A 30 -0.56 -0.79 8.14
CA TRP A 30 0.65 -0.03 8.44
C TRP A 30 0.36 1.02 9.49
N ASP A 31 1.25 1.15 10.47
CA ASP A 31 1.22 2.26 11.41
C ASP A 31 2.13 3.34 10.86
N VAL A 32 1.57 4.49 10.56
CA VAL A 32 2.26 5.56 9.86
C VAL A 32 2.26 6.82 10.69
N VAL A 33 3.40 7.49 10.74
CA VAL A 33 3.53 8.79 11.39
C VAL A 33 3.77 9.84 10.33
N GLY A 34 2.88 10.81 10.28
CA GLY A 34 3.05 11.97 9.40
C GLY A 34 3.70 13.11 10.14
N THR A 35 4.64 13.78 9.48
CA THR A 35 5.29 14.98 10.04
C THR A 35 5.14 16.10 9.02
N ASP A 36 4.56 17.21 9.44
CA ASP A 36 4.35 18.34 8.54
C ASP A 36 5.55 19.28 8.52
N ASP A 37 5.46 20.34 7.73
CA ASP A 37 6.55 21.30 7.58
C ASP A 37 6.88 22.06 8.85
N ALA A 38 5.96 22.12 9.79
CA ALA A 38 6.16 22.76 11.08
C ALA A 38 6.74 21.81 12.13
N GLY A 39 6.97 20.55 11.76
CA GLY A 39 7.50 19.55 12.67
C GLY A 39 6.44 18.89 13.54
N GLN A 40 5.16 19.12 13.28
CA GLN A 40 4.09 18.49 14.03
C GLN A 40 3.84 17.10 13.49
N THR A 41 3.55 16.17 14.39
CA THR A 41 3.34 14.77 14.01
C THR A 41 1.90 14.34 14.25
N ALA A 42 1.47 13.36 13.48
CA ALA A 42 0.17 12.73 13.64
C ALA A 42 0.29 11.25 13.33
N ASN A 43 -0.47 10.45 14.06
CA ASN A 43 -0.48 9.00 13.87
C ASN A 43 -1.63 8.61 12.95
N TRP A 44 -1.33 7.76 11.99
CA TRP A 44 -2.28 7.27 11.03
C TRP A 44 -2.22 5.76 10.93
N THR A 45 -3.33 5.16 10.58
CA THR A 45 -3.37 3.74 10.23
C THR A 45 -3.70 3.64 8.75
N LEU A 46 -2.82 3.01 8.01
CA LEU A 46 -3.00 2.78 6.58
C LEU A 46 -3.34 1.31 6.37
N ILE A 47 -4.46 1.05 5.74
CA ILE A 47 -4.86 -0.30 5.38
C ILE A 47 -4.89 -0.40 3.87
N VAL A 48 -4.11 -1.33 3.32
CA VAL A 48 -4.03 -1.54 1.88
C VAL A 48 -4.56 -2.92 1.54
N LYS A 49 -5.43 -2.98 0.56
CA LYS A 49 -6.06 -4.21 0.10
C LYS A 49 -5.86 -4.37 -1.39
N ASP A 50 -5.81 -5.63 -1.81
CA ASP A 50 -5.76 -5.97 -3.22
C ASP A 50 -7.09 -6.62 -3.59
N ASP A 51 -7.82 -5.97 -4.46
CA ASP A 51 -9.13 -6.44 -4.90
C ASP A 51 -9.05 -6.76 -6.39
N GLY A 52 -8.67 -8.01 -6.68
CA GLY A 52 -8.58 -8.46 -8.06
C GLY A 52 -7.50 -7.78 -8.87
N GLY A 53 -6.41 -7.41 -8.24
CA GLY A 53 -5.30 -6.72 -8.90
C GLY A 53 -5.35 -5.21 -8.77
N LYS A 54 -6.42 -4.69 -8.19
CA LYS A 54 -6.56 -3.26 -7.97
C LYS A 54 -6.34 -2.94 -6.51
N LEU A 55 -5.38 -2.08 -6.22
CA LEU A 55 -5.09 -1.68 -4.86
C LEU A 55 -6.06 -0.60 -4.39
N GLY A 56 -6.41 -0.67 -3.12
CA GLY A 56 -7.26 0.30 -2.48
C GLY A 56 -7.11 0.19 -0.97
N GLY A 57 -7.96 0.86 -0.24
CA GLY A 57 -7.95 0.82 1.21
C GLY A 57 -8.31 2.14 1.83
N THR A 58 -7.82 2.34 3.05
CA THR A 58 -8.15 3.53 3.82
C THR A 58 -6.95 4.06 4.59
N LEU A 59 -6.98 5.35 4.85
CA LEU A 59 -6.05 6.03 5.74
C LEU A 59 -6.88 6.65 6.85
N SER A 60 -6.66 6.25 8.10
CA SER A 60 -7.45 6.71 9.24
C SER A 60 -6.59 7.34 10.30
N GLY A 61 -7.11 8.37 10.94
CA GLY A 61 -6.45 9.05 12.06
C GLY A 61 -7.43 9.91 12.81
N ASP A 62 -6.92 10.83 13.60
CA ASP A 62 -7.77 11.71 14.42
C ASP A 62 -8.71 12.57 13.59
N MET A 63 -8.33 12.87 12.36
CA MET A 63 -9.13 13.69 11.47
C MET A 63 -10.23 12.92 10.76
N GLY A 64 -10.26 11.61 10.87
CA GLY A 64 -11.25 10.77 10.23
C GLY A 64 -10.63 9.67 9.39
N GLU A 65 -11.48 9.07 8.58
CA GLU A 65 -11.08 7.98 7.71
C GLU A 65 -11.26 8.40 6.24
N PHE A 66 -10.24 8.17 5.45
CA PHE A 66 -10.24 8.61 4.05
C PHE A 66 -9.92 7.43 3.14
N ALA A 67 -10.69 7.28 2.07
CA ALA A 67 -10.44 6.23 1.09
C ALA A 67 -9.22 6.57 0.24
N LEU A 68 -8.45 5.56 -0.10
CA LEU A 68 -7.33 5.73 -1.04
C LEU A 68 -7.88 5.86 -2.45
N VAL A 69 -7.34 6.80 -3.19
CA VAL A 69 -7.70 7.05 -4.58
C VAL A 69 -6.48 6.79 -5.44
N ASP A 70 -6.66 6.11 -6.56
CA ASP A 70 -5.58 5.82 -7.51
C ASP A 70 -4.36 5.17 -6.85
N ALA A 71 -4.59 4.24 -5.97
CA ALA A 71 -3.50 3.54 -5.29
C ALA A 71 -2.83 2.57 -6.26
N LYS A 72 -1.51 2.63 -6.34
CA LYS A 72 -0.76 1.70 -7.17
C LYS A 72 0.66 1.50 -6.65
N LEU A 73 1.19 0.32 -6.93
CA LEU A 73 2.56 -0.04 -6.59
C LEU A 73 3.31 -0.29 -7.89
N ASP A 74 4.39 0.44 -8.10
CA ASP A 74 5.25 0.29 -9.25
C ASP A 74 6.66 -0.02 -8.75
N GLY A 75 7.06 -1.26 -8.84
CA GLY A 75 8.30 -1.70 -8.22
C GLY A 75 8.17 -1.57 -6.70
N ASN A 76 8.98 -0.70 -6.11
CA ASN A 76 8.93 -0.43 -4.67
C ASN A 76 8.25 0.90 -4.35
N THR A 77 7.73 1.59 -5.34
CA THR A 77 7.12 2.89 -5.14
C THR A 77 5.59 2.75 -5.07
N PHE A 78 5.04 3.10 -3.92
CA PHE A 78 3.60 3.07 -3.70
C PHE A 78 3.07 4.49 -3.72
N THR A 79 2.08 4.74 -4.57
CA THR A 79 1.47 6.06 -4.69
C THR A 79 -0.02 5.96 -4.48
N PHE A 80 -0.59 6.97 -3.84
CA PHE A 80 -2.02 7.09 -3.69
C PHE A 80 -2.40 8.54 -3.41
N LYS A 81 -3.69 8.83 -3.51
CA LYS A 81 -4.24 10.12 -3.17
C LYS A 81 -5.33 9.96 -2.13
N VAL A 82 -5.53 11.00 -1.34
CA VAL A 82 -6.70 11.11 -0.46
C VAL A 82 -7.27 12.50 -0.60
N VAL A 83 -8.58 12.63 -0.39
CA VAL A 83 -9.25 13.92 -0.44
C VAL A 83 -9.70 14.29 0.95
N VAL A 84 -9.21 15.41 1.44
CA VAL A 84 -9.50 15.91 2.78
C VAL A 84 -10.05 17.32 2.64
N ASN A 85 -11.30 17.54 3.04
CA ASN A 85 -11.95 18.86 2.92
C ASN A 85 -11.81 19.45 1.52
N GLU A 86 -12.11 18.63 0.51
CA GLU A 86 -12.07 19.03 -0.91
C GLU A 86 -10.65 19.24 -1.46
N ALA A 87 -9.63 19.06 -0.65
CA ALA A 87 -8.24 19.17 -1.09
C ALA A 87 -7.66 17.78 -1.34
N THR A 88 -6.99 17.62 -2.46
CA THR A 88 -6.36 16.34 -2.82
C THR A 88 -4.92 16.34 -2.37
N TYR A 89 -4.57 15.33 -1.59
CA TYR A 89 -3.20 15.10 -1.14
C TYR A 89 -2.65 13.88 -1.85
N THR A 90 -1.46 14.01 -2.40
CA THR A 90 -0.78 12.92 -3.10
C THR A 90 0.36 12.40 -2.23
N THR A 91 0.43 11.09 -2.08
CA THR A 91 1.49 10.44 -1.32
C THR A 91 2.32 9.56 -2.23
N GLU A 92 3.62 9.63 -2.07
CA GLU A 92 4.56 8.75 -2.76
C GLU A 92 5.51 8.17 -1.73
N ALA A 93 5.60 6.86 -1.68
CA ALA A 93 6.40 6.18 -0.66
C ALA A 93 7.20 5.05 -1.25
N THR A 94 8.34 4.79 -0.65
CA THR A 94 9.15 3.62 -0.96
C THR A 94 8.84 2.54 0.08
N ILE A 95 8.58 1.34 -0.40
CA ILE A 95 8.28 0.18 0.44
C ILE A 95 9.52 -0.71 0.48
N ASP A 96 10.02 -0.95 1.67
CA ASP A 96 11.18 -1.80 1.88
C ASP A 96 10.86 -2.80 3.00
N GLY A 97 10.41 -3.99 2.62
CA GLY A 97 9.97 -4.98 3.57
C GLY A 97 8.82 -4.47 4.42
N ASN A 98 9.07 -4.28 5.70
CA ASN A 98 8.06 -3.77 6.63
C ASN A 98 8.15 -2.27 6.86
N LYS A 99 8.91 -1.57 6.04
CA LYS A 99 9.10 -0.12 6.19
C LYS A 99 8.46 0.66 5.06
N PHE A 100 7.87 1.78 5.44
CA PHE A 100 7.20 2.72 4.56
C PHE A 100 7.86 4.07 4.77
N ASP A 101 8.40 4.65 3.70
CA ASP A 101 9.10 5.93 3.79
C ASP A 101 8.66 6.81 2.63
N GLY A 102 7.88 7.83 2.93
CA GLY A 102 7.29 8.63 1.88
C GLY A 102 7.11 10.09 2.20
N LYS A 103 6.48 10.74 1.26
CA LYS A 103 6.15 12.16 1.33
C LYS A 103 4.72 12.38 0.88
N TYR A 104 4.09 13.38 1.46
CA TYR A 104 2.79 13.79 0.97
C TYR A 104 2.82 15.26 0.60
N LYS A 105 1.95 15.63 -0.32
CA LYS A 105 1.85 17.00 -0.79
C LYS A 105 0.41 17.31 -1.18
N GLY A 106 -0.03 18.46 -0.75
CA GLY A 106 -1.35 18.98 -1.10
C GLY A 106 -1.27 20.48 -1.36
N PRO A 107 -2.41 21.12 -1.59
CA PRO A 107 -2.43 22.55 -1.91
C PRO A 107 -2.01 23.43 -0.73
N GLU A 108 -2.18 22.96 0.51
CA GLU A 108 -1.91 23.79 1.67
C GLU A 108 -0.89 23.21 2.63
N ALA A 109 -0.46 21.96 2.41
CA ALA A 109 0.44 21.32 3.35
C ALA A 109 1.27 20.26 2.63
N ALA A 110 2.44 20.00 3.16
CA ALA A 110 3.32 18.95 2.69
C ALA A 110 4.09 18.40 3.90
N GLY A 111 4.64 17.21 3.75
CA GLY A 111 5.40 16.61 4.83
C GLY A 111 5.86 15.22 4.47
N THR A 112 6.27 14.48 5.50
CA THR A 112 6.76 13.12 5.36
C THR A 112 5.85 12.12 6.05
N LEU A 113 5.88 10.89 5.56
CA LEU A 113 5.18 9.77 6.17
C LEU A 113 6.17 8.66 6.39
N LYS A 114 6.23 8.16 7.60
CA LYS A 114 7.08 7.02 7.92
C LYS A 114 6.26 5.99 8.65
N GLY A 115 6.39 4.75 8.22
CA GLY A 115 5.54 3.71 8.76
C GLY A 115 6.22 2.37 8.89
N THR A 116 5.54 1.51 9.63
CA THR A 116 5.96 0.13 9.85
C THR A 116 4.75 -0.76 9.67
N LYS A 117 4.96 -1.86 8.95
CA LYS A 117 3.90 -2.82 8.73
C LYS A 117 3.60 -3.58 10.00
N LYS A 118 2.32 -3.71 10.29
CA LYS A 118 1.87 -4.45 11.45
C LYS A 118 1.89 -5.94 11.14
N THR A 119 2.49 -6.71 12.01
CA THR A 119 2.61 -8.15 11.82
C THR A 119 1.64 -8.92 12.68
#